data_f54f340a975427df67a183935ab8e9f7
#
_entry.id   f54f340a975427df67a183935ab8e9f7
#
_cell.length_a   1.000
_cell.length_b   1.000
_cell.length_c   1.000
_cell.angle_alpha   90.00
_cell.angle_beta   90.00
_cell.angle_gamma   90.00
#
_symmetry.space_group_name_H-M   'P 1'
#
loop_
_entity.id
_entity.type
_entity.pdbx_description
1 polymer ?
#
loop_
_entity_poly.entity_id
_entity_poly.type
_entity_poly.pdbx_seq_one_letter_code
_entity_poly.pdbx_strand_id
1 'polypeptide(L)'
;MCIRDRDTVLSHQPEGVFLSNGPGDPAAVDSGIDLARSLLERANMPLFGICLGHQILGLALGGQTFKLGYGHRGLNHPCGTSGQVEITSQNHGFALSADSLPEPMVEVTHLNLNDRTVAAFQHLHQPVFGIQYHPEASPGPHDADHHFGRFVALMADRRNVGG
;
A
#
# COMPACT_ATOMS: atom_id res chain seq x y z
N MET A 1 13.85 -15.65 -0.22
CA MET A 1 14.60 -15.11 0.92
C MET A 1 13.74 -14.01 1.53
N CYS A 2 13.33 -14.14 2.78
CA CYS A 2 12.50 -13.12 3.43
C CYS A 2 13.44 -12.12 4.10
N ILE A 3 13.66 -10.97 3.48
CA ILE A 3 14.44 -9.88 4.07
C ILE A 3 13.52 -9.22 5.12
N ARG A 4 13.92 -9.27 6.39
CA ARG A 4 13.10 -8.81 7.52
C ARG A 4 13.77 -7.71 8.34
N ASP A 5 14.95 -7.27 7.95
CA ASP A 5 15.65 -6.21 8.66
C ASP A 5 16.06 -5.08 7.71
N ARG A 6 16.03 -3.88 8.25
CA ARG A 6 16.31 -2.63 7.54
C ARG A 6 17.71 -2.62 6.92
N ASP A 7 18.72 -3.07 7.66
CA ASP A 7 20.12 -2.94 7.22
C ASP A 7 20.39 -3.84 6.03
N THR A 8 19.80 -5.05 6.02
CA THR A 8 19.85 -5.94 4.85
C THR A 8 19.17 -5.30 3.63
N VAL A 9 17.98 -4.71 3.79
CA VAL A 9 17.31 -4.01 2.68
C VAL A 9 18.18 -2.87 2.15
N LEU A 10 18.72 -2.05 3.05
CA LEU A 10 19.50 -0.87 2.67
C LEU A 10 20.88 -1.22 2.10
N SER A 11 21.46 -2.36 2.46
CA SER A 11 22.73 -2.84 1.89
C SER A 11 22.66 -3.09 0.38
N HIS A 12 21.44 -3.34 -0.14
CA HIS A 12 21.18 -3.44 -1.57
C HIS A 12 21.06 -2.09 -2.29
N GLN A 13 21.15 -0.98 -1.57
CA GLN A 13 21.02 0.39 -2.10
C GLN A 13 19.76 0.57 -2.99
N PRO A 14 18.56 0.16 -2.54
CA PRO A 14 17.38 0.20 -3.37
C PRO A 14 16.96 1.64 -3.69
N GLU A 15 16.46 1.86 -4.88
CA GLU A 15 15.85 3.14 -5.30
C GLU A 15 14.44 3.31 -4.71
N GLY A 16 13.77 2.21 -4.39
CA GLY A 16 12.49 2.13 -3.71
C GLY A 16 12.27 0.74 -3.12
N VAL A 17 11.31 0.60 -2.21
CA VAL A 17 10.96 -0.67 -1.59
C VAL A 17 9.50 -1.00 -1.84
N PHE A 18 9.28 -2.21 -2.34
CA PHE A 18 7.95 -2.74 -2.59
C PHE A 18 7.60 -3.78 -1.52
N LEU A 19 6.47 -3.55 -0.82
CA LEU A 19 5.90 -4.52 0.12
C LEU A 19 4.81 -5.32 -0.60
N SER A 20 5.11 -6.58 -0.85
CA SER A 20 4.21 -7.47 -1.58
C SER A 20 3.00 -7.88 -0.77
N ASN A 21 2.04 -8.47 -1.46
CA ASN A 21 0.93 -9.20 -0.86
C ASN A 21 1.41 -10.42 -0.05
N GLY A 22 0.54 -10.91 0.81
CA GLY A 22 0.77 -12.10 1.63
C GLY A 22 -0.49 -12.49 2.40
N PRO A 23 -0.51 -13.69 3.00
CA PRO A 23 -1.61 -14.16 3.82
C PRO A 23 -1.49 -13.73 5.27
N GLY A 24 -2.60 -13.80 6.00
CA GLY A 24 -2.63 -13.71 7.44
C GLY A 24 -3.16 -12.38 7.99
N ASP A 25 -3.03 -12.23 9.30
CA ASP A 25 -3.38 -11.00 10.01
C ASP A 25 -2.22 -10.00 9.89
N PRO A 26 -2.43 -8.80 9.33
CA PRO A 26 -1.38 -7.82 9.20
C PRO A 26 -0.81 -7.36 10.55
N ALA A 27 -1.63 -7.31 11.60
CA ALA A 27 -1.18 -6.92 12.94
C ALA A 27 -0.26 -7.96 13.62
N ALA A 28 -0.22 -9.19 13.11
CA ALA A 28 0.69 -10.24 13.58
C ALA A 28 2.06 -10.24 12.85
N VAL A 29 2.27 -9.32 11.91
CA VAL A 29 3.52 -9.23 11.12
C VAL A 29 4.44 -8.14 11.70
N ASP A 30 4.77 -8.24 12.99
CA ASP A 30 5.57 -7.25 13.73
C ASP A 30 6.85 -6.86 12.98
N SER A 31 7.62 -7.84 12.50
CA SER A 31 8.87 -7.58 11.78
C SER A 31 8.67 -6.80 10.46
N GLY A 32 7.52 -6.98 9.79
CA GLY A 32 7.16 -6.23 8.59
C GLY A 32 6.77 -4.79 8.92
N ILE A 33 6.02 -4.60 10.01
CA ILE A 33 5.61 -3.27 10.49
C ILE A 33 6.85 -2.48 10.95
N ASP A 34 7.75 -3.10 11.71
CA ASP A 34 8.97 -2.45 12.19
C ASP A 34 9.92 -2.10 11.04
N LEU A 35 10.04 -2.98 10.05
CA LEU A 35 10.78 -2.68 8.83
C LEU A 35 10.17 -1.48 8.09
N ALA A 36 8.86 -1.49 7.84
CA ALA A 36 8.19 -0.39 7.16
C ALA A 36 8.34 0.93 7.93
N ARG A 37 8.19 0.91 9.26
CA ARG A 37 8.39 2.09 10.13
C ARG A 37 9.81 2.64 10.01
N SER A 38 10.81 1.79 10.06
CA SER A 38 12.22 2.21 9.95
C SER A 38 12.59 2.72 8.55
N LEU A 39 11.89 2.28 7.49
CA LEU A 39 12.04 2.83 6.15
C LEU A 39 11.34 4.19 5.98
N LEU A 40 10.20 4.39 6.63
CA LEU A 40 9.47 5.67 6.66
C LEU A 40 10.28 6.79 7.34
N GLU A 41 11.16 6.47 8.29
CA GLU A 41 12.08 7.43 8.90
C GLU A 41 13.08 8.02 7.90
N ARG A 42 13.31 7.36 6.78
CA ARG A 42 14.14 7.86 5.68
C ARG A 42 13.29 8.68 4.72
N ALA A 43 13.29 9.98 4.92
CA ALA A 43 12.66 10.91 3.99
C ALA A 43 13.05 10.59 2.54
N ASN A 44 12.07 10.60 1.65
CA ASN A 44 12.21 10.38 0.20
C ASN A 44 12.55 8.95 -0.26
N MET A 45 12.42 7.91 0.59
CA MET A 45 12.44 6.54 0.11
C MET A 45 11.08 6.18 -0.49
N PRO A 46 10.97 5.93 -1.80
CA PRO A 46 9.73 5.45 -2.40
C PRO A 46 9.31 4.11 -1.80
N LEU A 47 8.10 4.06 -1.23
CA LEU A 47 7.51 2.85 -0.67
C LEU A 47 6.15 2.59 -1.31
N PHE A 48 5.95 1.38 -1.79
CA PHE A 48 4.69 0.94 -2.36
C PHE A 48 4.24 -0.37 -1.72
N GLY A 49 3.00 -0.44 -1.25
CA GLY A 49 2.42 -1.64 -0.64
C GLY A 49 1.18 -2.14 -1.37
N ILE A 50 1.11 -3.46 -1.62
CA ILE A 50 -0.05 -4.13 -2.20
C ILE A 50 -0.65 -5.09 -1.17
N CYS A 51 -1.97 -5.05 -0.99
CA CYS A 51 -2.77 -5.91 -0.14
C CYS A 51 -2.22 -5.98 1.29
N LEU A 52 -1.53 -7.05 1.70
CA LEU A 52 -0.86 -7.11 3.01
C LEU A 52 0.17 -5.99 3.17
N GLY A 53 0.95 -5.69 2.14
CA GLY A 53 1.93 -4.60 2.16
C GLY A 53 1.29 -3.21 2.36
N HIS A 54 0.12 -2.96 1.79
CA HIS A 54 -0.69 -1.78 2.04
C HIS A 54 -1.11 -1.69 3.52
N GLN A 55 -1.58 -2.80 4.10
CA GLN A 55 -1.98 -2.85 5.50
C GLN A 55 -0.78 -2.65 6.45
N ILE A 56 0.37 -3.26 6.15
CA ILE A 56 1.62 -3.07 6.90
C ILE A 56 2.07 -1.61 6.86
N LEU A 57 2.03 -0.95 5.70
CA LEU A 57 2.34 0.49 5.59
C LEU A 57 1.38 1.34 6.42
N GLY A 58 0.08 1.05 6.36
CA GLY A 58 -0.91 1.74 7.18
C GLY A 58 -0.66 1.60 8.68
N LEU A 59 -0.34 0.38 9.15
CA LEU A 59 0.04 0.12 10.55
C LEU A 59 1.35 0.82 10.94
N ALA A 60 2.34 0.85 10.06
CA ALA A 60 3.61 1.54 10.28
C ALA A 60 3.43 3.05 10.42
N LEU A 61 2.46 3.63 9.71
CA LEU A 61 2.06 5.04 9.81
C LEU A 61 1.23 5.35 11.07
N GLY A 62 0.87 4.36 11.86
CA GLY A 62 0.09 4.52 13.09
C GLY A 62 -1.39 4.21 12.97
N GLY A 63 -1.84 3.78 11.79
CA GLY A 63 -3.21 3.33 11.55
C GLY A 63 -3.53 2.00 12.25
N GLN A 64 -4.77 1.56 12.12
CA GLN A 64 -5.29 0.31 12.67
C GLN A 64 -5.96 -0.52 11.57
N THR A 65 -5.89 -1.83 11.71
CA THR A 65 -6.62 -2.76 10.86
C THR A 65 -7.74 -3.45 11.63
N PHE A 66 -8.76 -3.88 10.90
CA PHE A 66 -9.85 -4.67 11.45
C PHE A 66 -10.19 -5.85 10.53
N LYS A 67 -10.74 -6.89 11.12
CA LYS A 67 -11.18 -8.07 10.39
C LYS A 67 -12.55 -7.82 9.77
N LEU A 68 -12.65 -8.05 8.46
CA LEU A 68 -13.92 -8.02 7.75
C LEU A 68 -14.78 -9.26 8.07
N GLY A 69 -16.09 -9.10 8.15
CA GLY A 69 -17.00 -10.22 8.43
C GLY A 69 -16.91 -11.35 7.40
N TYR A 70 -16.83 -10.99 6.12
CA TYR A 70 -16.75 -11.97 5.01
C TYR A 70 -15.46 -11.86 4.21
N GLY A 71 -14.74 -10.73 4.32
CA GLY A 71 -13.61 -10.39 3.47
C GLY A 71 -14.03 -10.02 2.03
N HIS A 72 -13.08 -9.52 1.25
CA HIS A 72 -13.28 -9.23 -0.16
C HIS A 72 -12.59 -10.28 -1.01
N ARG A 73 -13.34 -10.95 -1.87
CA ARG A 73 -12.83 -11.98 -2.80
C ARG A 73 -13.59 -11.87 -4.11
N GLY A 74 -12.85 -11.60 -5.19
CA GLY A 74 -13.44 -11.47 -6.53
C GLY A 74 -12.64 -10.57 -7.46
N LEU A 75 -13.02 -10.56 -8.73
CA LEU A 75 -12.34 -9.84 -9.81
C LEU A 75 -13.08 -8.57 -10.27
N ASN A 76 -14.12 -8.16 -9.57
CA ASN A 76 -15.04 -7.10 -10.02
C ASN A 76 -15.47 -6.16 -8.90
N HIS A 77 -14.56 -5.87 -7.98
CA HIS A 77 -14.82 -4.88 -6.92
C HIS A 77 -14.54 -3.47 -7.44
N PRO A 78 -15.54 -2.58 -7.47
CA PRO A 78 -15.32 -1.20 -7.85
C PRO A 78 -14.64 -0.44 -6.71
N CYS A 79 -13.52 0.20 -7.01
CA CYS A 79 -12.79 1.07 -6.09
C CYS A 79 -12.57 2.45 -6.72
N GLY A 80 -12.60 3.50 -5.91
CA GLY A 80 -12.39 4.84 -6.44
C GLY A 80 -12.91 5.94 -5.53
N THR A 81 -13.03 7.12 -6.14
CA THR A 81 -13.64 8.32 -5.57
C THR A 81 -14.79 8.80 -6.44
N SER A 82 -15.40 9.96 -6.10
CA SER A 82 -16.44 10.57 -6.93
C SER A 82 -15.82 11.07 -8.26
N GLY A 83 -15.98 10.28 -9.32
CA GLY A 83 -15.55 10.66 -10.67
C GLY A 83 -14.58 9.73 -11.36
N GLN A 84 -13.89 8.87 -10.62
CA GLN A 84 -13.01 7.85 -11.20
C GLN A 84 -13.20 6.52 -10.46
N VAL A 85 -13.49 5.46 -11.19
CA VAL A 85 -13.71 4.11 -10.68
C VAL A 85 -12.80 3.14 -11.43
N GLU A 86 -12.12 2.29 -10.67
CA GLU A 86 -11.33 1.16 -11.17
C GLU A 86 -12.05 -0.14 -10.82
N ILE A 87 -12.06 -1.09 -11.74
CA ILE A 87 -12.52 -2.45 -11.46
C ILE A 87 -11.32 -3.26 -11.00
N THR A 88 -11.40 -3.79 -9.79
CA THR A 88 -10.24 -4.35 -9.07
C THR A 88 -10.42 -5.81 -8.70
N SER A 89 -9.30 -6.53 -8.63
CA SER A 89 -9.21 -7.86 -8.04
C SER A 89 -8.91 -7.76 -6.55
N GLN A 90 -9.67 -8.47 -5.72
CA GLN A 90 -9.47 -8.46 -4.28
C GLN A 90 -9.45 -9.87 -3.69
N ASN A 91 -8.57 -10.09 -2.71
CA ASN A 91 -8.51 -11.32 -1.93
C ASN A 91 -7.90 -11.04 -0.54
N HIS A 92 -8.69 -10.48 0.36
CA HIS A 92 -8.24 -10.16 1.71
C HIS A 92 -9.37 -10.28 2.74
N GLY A 93 -8.99 -10.53 4.01
CA GLY A 93 -9.89 -10.64 5.14
C GLY A 93 -9.80 -9.49 6.15
N PHE A 94 -8.86 -8.57 5.97
CA PHE A 94 -8.63 -7.40 6.81
C PHE A 94 -8.63 -6.13 5.99
N ALA A 95 -8.97 -5.00 6.61
CA ALA A 95 -8.92 -3.67 6.00
C ALA A 95 -8.35 -2.64 6.98
N LEU A 96 -7.83 -1.53 6.46
CA LEU A 96 -7.43 -0.36 7.26
C LEU A 96 -8.68 0.42 7.69
N SER A 97 -8.68 0.89 8.93
CA SER A 97 -9.66 1.86 9.42
C SER A 97 -9.28 3.25 8.94
N ALA A 98 -10.16 3.89 8.17
CA ALA A 98 -9.92 5.24 7.65
C ALA A 98 -9.69 6.25 8.78
N ASP A 99 -10.51 6.21 9.83
CA ASP A 99 -10.45 7.13 10.96
C ASP A 99 -9.18 6.99 11.82
N SER A 100 -8.43 5.90 11.64
CA SER A 100 -7.17 5.67 12.36
C SER A 100 -5.93 6.19 11.63
N LEU A 101 -6.05 6.54 10.35
CA LEU A 101 -4.92 7.05 9.58
C LEU A 101 -4.59 8.49 10.00
N PRO A 102 -3.30 8.84 10.15
CA PRO A 102 -2.91 10.14 10.70
C PRO A 102 -3.16 11.30 9.73
N GLU A 103 -4.21 12.07 9.98
CA GLU A 103 -4.43 13.35 9.31
C GLU A 103 -3.51 14.45 9.89
N PRO A 104 -3.03 15.39 9.08
CA PRO A 104 -3.19 15.55 7.63
C PRO A 104 -2.08 14.88 6.80
N MET A 105 -1.35 13.92 7.35
CA MET A 105 -0.20 13.33 6.66
C MET A 105 -0.59 12.27 5.62
N VAL A 106 -1.70 11.58 5.84
CA VAL A 106 -2.18 10.48 4.98
C VAL A 106 -3.53 10.82 4.40
N GLU A 107 -3.66 10.69 3.10
CA GLU A 107 -4.90 10.85 2.36
C GLU A 107 -5.43 9.50 1.86
N VAL A 108 -6.69 9.20 2.13
CA VAL A 108 -7.39 8.06 1.52
C VAL A 108 -7.79 8.45 0.10
N THR A 109 -7.13 7.86 -0.89
CA THR A 109 -7.33 8.19 -2.31
C THR A 109 -8.43 7.36 -2.97
N HIS A 110 -8.66 6.11 -2.52
CA HIS A 110 -9.70 5.24 -3.05
C HIS A 110 -10.43 4.50 -1.93
N LEU A 111 -11.72 4.33 -2.11
CA LEU A 111 -12.57 3.49 -1.26
C LEU A 111 -13.15 2.34 -2.09
N ASN A 112 -13.34 1.20 -1.47
CA ASN A 112 -14.21 0.17 -2.02
C ASN A 112 -15.65 0.71 -2.05
N LEU A 113 -16.27 0.78 -3.22
CA LEU A 113 -17.56 1.44 -3.37
C LEU A 113 -18.73 0.58 -2.86
N ASN A 114 -18.50 -0.70 -2.54
CA ASN A 114 -19.52 -1.57 -1.98
C ASN A 114 -19.74 -1.30 -0.47
N ASP A 115 -18.67 -1.04 0.29
CA ASP A 115 -18.73 -0.95 1.75
C ASP A 115 -17.92 0.20 2.38
N ARG A 116 -17.30 1.03 1.53
CA ARG A 116 -16.53 2.21 1.92
C ARG A 116 -15.25 1.91 2.71
N THR A 117 -14.75 0.69 2.68
CA THR A 117 -13.44 0.37 3.25
C THR A 117 -12.31 1.04 2.46
N VAL A 118 -11.18 1.32 3.12
CA VAL A 118 -10.01 1.92 2.46
C VAL A 118 -9.47 0.98 1.40
N ALA A 119 -9.43 1.45 0.15
CA ALA A 119 -8.91 0.71 -0.99
C ALA A 119 -7.54 1.23 -1.45
N ALA A 120 -7.24 2.51 -1.22
CA ALA A 120 -5.91 3.07 -1.43
C ALA A 120 -5.68 4.29 -0.56
N PHE A 121 -4.43 4.54 -0.21
CA PHE A 121 -3.98 5.77 0.46
C PHE A 121 -2.64 6.23 -0.09
N GLN A 122 -2.32 7.50 0.16
CA GLN A 122 -1.00 8.07 -0.07
C GLN A 122 -0.57 8.96 1.09
N HIS A 123 0.75 9.05 1.30
CA HIS A 123 1.34 10.03 2.19
C HIS A 123 1.53 11.36 1.43
N LEU A 124 1.13 12.49 2.02
CA LEU A 124 1.12 13.78 1.32
C LEU A 124 2.51 14.41 1.14
N HIS A 125 3.48 14.02 1.98
CA HIS A 125 4.82 14.63 2.02
C HIS A 125 5.96 13.66 1.69
N GLN A 126 5.67 12.37 1.55
CA GLN A 126 6.66 11.34 1.24
C GLN A 126 6.19 10.50 0.04
N PRO A 127 7.08 9.94 -0.76
CA PRO A 127 6.73 9.09 -1.89
C PRO A 127 6.24 7.69 -1.44
N VAL A 128 5.18 7.67 -0.63
CA VAL A 128 4.64 6.47 0.00
C VAL A 128 3.17 6.32 -0.36
N PHE A 129 2.77 5.16 -0.85
CA PHE A 129 1.37 4.85 -1.12
C PHE A 129 1.10 3.35 -1.03
N GLY A 130 -0.16 3.00 -0.86
CA GLY A 130 -0.59 1.61 -0.79
C GLY A 130 -1.96 1.40 -1.41
N ILE A 131 -2.15 0.22 -1.99
CA ILE A 131 -3.42 -0.23 -2.57
C ILE A 131 -3.82 -1.58 -1.98
N GLN A 132 -5.09 -1.76 -1.65
CA GLN A 132 -5.62 -2.96 -1.03
C GLN A 132 -5.86 -4.08 -2.04
N TYR A 133 -6.08 -3.75 -3.29
CA TYR A 133 -6.39 -4.65 -4.39
C TYR A 133 -5.12 -5.12 -5.12
N HIS A 134 -5.30 -6.02 -6.06
CA HIS A 134 -4.22 -6.71 -6.78
C HIS A 134 -4.15 -6.25 -8.25
N PRO A 135 -3.39 -5.18 -8.57
CA PRO A 135 -3.25 -4.72 -9.96
C PRO A 135 -2.54 -5.75 -10.84
N GLU A 136 -1.67 -6.58 -10.25
CA GLU A 136 -0.97 -7.66 -10.95
C GLU A 136 -1.90 -8.75 -11.50
N ALA A 137 -3.11 -8.87 -10.93
CA ALA A 137 -4.11 -9.80 -11.44
C ALA A 137 -4.82 -9.27 -12.69
N SER A 138 -4.66 -7.99 -13.00
CA SER A 138 -5.14 -7.31 -14.21
C SER A 138 -6.56 -7.73 -14.65
N PRO A 139 -7.58 -7.68 -13.78
CA PRO A 139 -8.92 -8.06 -14.15
C PRO A 139 -9.54 -6.99 -15.07
N GLY A 140 -10.25 -7.42 -16.10
CA GLY A 140 -11.00 -6.51 -16.97
C GLY A 140 -10.12 -5.57 -17.79
N PRO A 141 -10.40 -4.24 -17.80
CA PRO A 141 -9.75 -3.26 -18.66
C PRO A 141 -8.32 -2.84 -18.22
N HIS A 142 -7.71 -3.51 -17.26
CA HIS A 142 -6.36 -3.19 -16.76
C HIS A 142 -6.26 -1.81 -16.09
N ASP A 143 -7.32 -1.35 -15.47
CA ASP A 143 -7.44 0.00 -14.91
C ASP A 143 -6.36 0.33 -13.88
N ALA A 144 -5.88 -0.67 -13.14
CA ALA A 144 -4.95 -0.52 -12.02
C ALA A 144 -3.45 -0.62 -12.39
N ASP A 145 -3.10 -0.86 -13.66
CA ASP A 145 -1.71 -1.06 -14.08
C ASP A 145 -0.84 0.19 -13.89
N HIS A 146 -1.45 1.38 -13.91
CA HIS A 146 -0.76 2.66 -13.76
C HIS A 146 -0.03 2.82 -12.41
N HIS A 147 -0.41 2.07 -11.36
CA HIS A 147 0.25 2.14 -10.04
C HIS A 147 1.71 1.67 -10.09
N PHE A 148 2.04 0.68 -10.92
CA PHE A 148 3.43 0.28 -11.12
C PHE A 148 4.23 1.36 -11.84
N GLY A 149 3.65 1.99 -12.87
CA GLY A 149 4.26 3.13 -13.56
C GLY A 149 4.52 4.30 -12.62
N ARG A 150 3.57 4.61 -11.74
CA ARG A 150 3.73 5.62 -10.68
C ARG A 150 4.92 5.30 -9.77
N PHE A 151 5.05 4.06 -9.31
CA PHE A 151 6.15 3.68 -8.43
C PHE A 151 7.51 3.81 -9.12
N VAL A 152 7.61 3.38 -10.38
CA VAL A 152 8.83 3.54 -11.20
C VAL A 152 9.19 5.02 -11.37
N ALA A 153 8.20 5.89 -11.61
CA ALA A 153 8.42 7.34 -11.74
C ALA A 153 8.97 7.94 -10.42
N LEU A 154 8.41 7.57 -9.27
CA LEU A 154 8.90 8.03 -7.96
C LEU A 154 10.36 7.62 -7.71
N MET A 155 10.78 6.43 -8.13
CA MET A 155 12.18 5.99 -8.05
C MET A 155 13.09 6.80 -8.98
N ALA A 156 12.63 7.09 -10.20
CA ALA A 156 13.38 7.91 -11.15
C ALA A 156 13.58 9.35 -10.65
N ASP A 157 12.53 9.96 -10.09
CA ASP A 157 12.60 11.31 -9.54
C ASP A 157 13.61 11.40 -8.38
N ARG A 158 13.65 10.38 -7.52
CA ARG A 158 14.65 10.33 -6.45
C ARG A 158 16.09 10.33 -6.95
N ARG A 159 16.38 9.64 -8.05
CA ARG A 159 17.72 9.64 -8.65
C ARG A 159 18.15 11.03 -9.09
N ASN A 160 17.22 11.80 -9.62
CA ASN A 160 17.48 13.14 -10.16
C ASN A 160 17.72 14.20 -9.05
N VAL A 161 17.25 13.95 -7.83
CA VAL A 161 17.40 14.88 -6.67
C VAL A 161 18.66 14.57 -5.85
N GLY A 162 19.23 13.37 -5.99
CA GLY A 162 20.40 12.89 -5.23
C GLY A 162 21.74 12.96 -5.95
N GLY A 163 21.78 13.59 -7.15
CA GLY A 163 22.97 13.78 -7.97
C GLY A 163 23.61 15.17 -7.81
#